data_1ba722960a037717b24b2db0aca40687
#
_entry.id   1ba722960a037717b24b2db0aca40687
#
_cell.length_a   1.000
_cell.length_b   1.000
_cell.length_c   1.000
_cell.angle_alpha   90.00
_cell.angle_beta   90.00
_cell.angle_gamma   90.00
#
_symmetry.space_group_name_H-M   'P 1'
#
loop_
_entity.id
_entity.type
_entity.pdbx_description
1 polymer ?
#
loop_
_entity_poly.entity_id
_entity_poly.type
_entity_poly.pdbx_seq_one_letter_code
_entity_poly.pdbx_strand_id
1 'polypeptide(L)'
;HLGISLENHHRAVDDAKATAQVFIKFMEMLIDKDINNFEMVNDKLGKLDYKSIPSNHITIIAKDYTGLKNLYKLISASHIDYFYKNPRIPKSLLIKHREGLLIGSACEAGELYQAVLRRKSDDEIDEIANFYDYIEVMPTSNNNFMIRKNSVKDEIELQTINKTIIDIAIRNNKIPVAT
;
A
#
# COMPACT_ATOMS: atom_id res chain seq x y z
N HIS A 1 11.32 -17.56 9.23
CA HIS A 1 10.84 -18.82 9.83
C HIS A 1 11.27 -18.83 11.30
N LEU A 2 10.29 -18.73 12.21
CA LEU A 2 10.54 -18.68 13.66
C LEU A 2 10.73 -20.09 14.29
N GLY A 3 10.64 -21.17 13.50
CA GLY A 3 10.79 -22.55 13.96
C GLY A 3 9.65 -23.04 14.86
N ILE A 4 8.46 -22.43 14.77
CA ILE A 4 7.28 -22.81 15.56
C ILE A 4 6.42 -23.76 14.74
N SER A 5 6.13 -24.94 15.30
CA SER A 5 5.24 -25.94 14.68
C SER A 5 3.79 -25.69 15.10
N LEU A 6 2.86 -25.84 14.16
CA LEU A 6 1.42 -25.80 14.39
C LEU A 6 0.82 -27.10 13.85
N GLU A 7 0.67 -28.09 14.72
CA GLU A 7 0.30 -29.45 14.32
C GLU A 7 -1.21 -29.65 14.10
N ASN A 8 -2.06 -28.88 14.77
CA ASN A 8 -3.51 -29.00 14.68
C ASN A 8 -4.17 -27.66 14.42
N HIS A 9 -4.25 -27.26 13.15
CA HIS A 9 -4.96 -26.04 12.73
C HIS A 9 -6.43 -26.07 13.15
N HIS A 10 -6.96 -24.89 13.54
CA HIS A 10 -8.37 -24.68 13.93
C HIS A 10 -8.78 -25.25 15.28
N ARG A 11 -7.85 -25.61 16.15
CA ARG A 11 -8.13 -25.83 17.57
C ARG A 11 -7.73 -24.59 18.35
N ALA A 12 -8.69 -23.94 18.99
CA ALA A 12 -8.48 -22.67 19.69
C ALA A 12 -7.30 -22.68 20.68
N VAL A 13 -7.08 -23.81 21.36
CA VAL A 13 -5.97 -23.99 22.31
C VAL A 13 -4.62 -24.08 21.58
N ASP A 14 -4.55 -24.82 20.47
CA ASP A 14 -3.29 -24.98 19.71
C ASP A 14 -2.92 -23.68 18.99
N ASP A 15 -3.91 -22.97 18.44
CA ASP A 15 -3.73 -21.67 17.83
C ASP A 15 -3.27 -20.60 18.86
N ALA A 16 -3.89 -20.60 20.05
CA ALA A 16 -3.49 -19.71 21.15
C ALA A 16 -2.07 -20.02 21.64
N LYS A 17 -1.70 -21.31 21.75
CA LYS A 17 -0.36 -21.74 22.14
C LYS A 17 0.69 -21.32 21.11
N ALA A 18 0.42 -21.52 19.82
CA ALA A 18 1.32 -21.09 18.74
C ALA A 18 1.49 -19.57 18.74
N THR A 19 0.40 -18.82 18.93
CA THR A 19 0.45 -17.35 19.03
C THR A 19 1.30 -16.90 20.22
N ALA A 20 1.16 -17.53 21.38
CA ALA A 20 1.98 -17.25 22.55
C ALA A 20 3.46 -17.55 22.30
N GLN A 21 3.79 -18.65 21.61
CA GLN A 21 5.18 -18.98 21.25
C GLN A 21 5.78 -17.95 20.27
N VAL A 22 5.00 -17.48 19.29
CA VAL A 22 5.41 -16.38 18.37
C VAL A 22 5.71 -15.13 19.18
N PHE A 23 4.83 -14.76 20.10
CA PHE A 23 5.02 -13.58 20.95
C PHE A 23 6.28 -13.69 21.81
N ILE A 24 6.50 -14.83 22.47
CA ILE A 24 7.72 -15.07 23.28
C ILE A 24 8.95 -14.93 22.40
N LYS A 25 8.93 -15.49 21.18
CA LYS A 25 10.06 -15.39 20.26
C LYS A 25 10.36 -13.95 19.85
N PHE A 26 9.34 -13.15 19.59
CA PHE A 26 9.52 -11.72 19.34
C PHE A 26 10.09 -10.98 20.57
N MET A 27 9.65 -11.31 21.79
CA MET A 27 10.21 -10.71 23.00
C MET A 27 11.70 -11.05 23.16
N GLU A 28 12.10 -12.31 22.92
CA GLU A 28 13.52 -12.69 22.92
C GLU A 28 14.32 -11.85 21.91
N MET A 29 13.81 -11.72 20.66
CA MET A 29 14.48 -10.92 19.62
C MET A 29 14.56 -9.43 19.96
N LEU A 30 13.63 -8.90 20.73
CA LEU A 30 13.68 -7.51 21.21
C LEU A 30 14.73 -7.35 22.32
N ILE A 31 14.77 -8.30 23.26
CA ILE A 31 15.77 -8.31 24.35
C ILE A 31 17.18 -8.41 23.78
N ASP A 32 17.42 -9.27 22.78
CA ASP A 32 18.71 -9.40 22.09
C ASP A 32 19.17 -8.10 21.42
N LYS A 33 18.24 -7.17 21.18
CA LYS A 33 18.51 -5.82 20.64
C LYS A 33 18.52 -4.73 21.72
N ASP A 34 18.61 -5.09 22.97
CA ASP A 34 18.52 -4.16 24.12
C ASP A 34 17.23 -3.33 24.13
N ILE A 35 16.10 -3.92 23.71
CA ILE A 35 14.79 -3.29 23.71
C ILE A 35 13.98 -3.89 24.86
N ASN A 36 13.91 -3.20 25.98
CA ASN A 36 13.36 -3.72 27.24
C ASN A 36 11.98 -3.14 27.61
N ASN A 37 11.46 -2.20 26.84
CA ASN A 37 10.13 -1.62 27.01
C ASN A 37 9.52 -1.16 25.68
N PHE A 38 8.21 -0.90 25.68
CA PHE A 38 7.47 -0.53 24.46
C PHE A 38 7.86 0.84 23.87
N GLU A 39 8.32 1.78 24.70
CA GLU A 39 8.81 3.09 24.25
C GLU A 39 10.07 2.92 23.40
N MET A 40 10.99 2.06 23.85
CA MET A 40 12.21 1.74 23.08
C MET A 40 11.92 1.01 21.77
N VAL A 41 10.80 0.26 21.64
CA VAL A 41 10.41 -0.37 20.39
C VAL A 41 10.21 0.69 19.30
N ASN A 42 9.48 1.76 19.61
CA ASN A 42 9.25 2.85 18.67
C ASN A 42 10.52 3.64 18.37
N ASP A 43 11.37 3.87 19.33
CA ASP A 43 12.62 4.63 19.15
C ASP A 43 13.69 3.86 18.36
N LYS A 44 13.87 2.57 18.66
CA LYS A 44 14.92 1.74 18.05
C LYS A 44 14.48 1.03 16.78
N LEU A 45 13.21 0.58 16.70
CA LEU A 45 12.65 -0.10 15.54
C LEU A 45 11.78 0.83 14.68
N GLY A 46 11.26 1.91 15.24
CA GLY A 46 10.36 2.85 14.57
C GLY A 46 11.03 3.74 13.52
N LYS A 47 12.34 3.72 13.40
CA LYS A 47 13.04 4.25 12.23
C LYS A 47 12.98 3.20 11.11
N LEU A 48 11.78 2.95 10.61
CA LEU A 48 11.61 2.24 9.35
C LEU A 48 12.52 2.93 8.33
N ASP A 49 13.52 2.19 7.85
CA ASP A 49 14.29 2.66 6.71
C ASP A 49 13.34 2.76 5.52
N TYR A 50 12.85 3.98 5.25
CA TYR A 50 11.94 4.24 4.13
C TYR A 50 12.50 3.75 2.78
N LYS A 51 13.81 3.51 2.71
CA LYS A 51 14.49 2.97 1.52
C LYS A 51 14.14 1.50 1.29
N SER A 52 13.87 0.74 2.35
CA SER A 52 13.49 -0.68 2.26
C SER A 52 12.00 -0.89 1.95
N ILE A 53 11.16 0.15 2.13
CA ILE A 53 9.71 0.04 1.90
C ILE A 53 9.42 0.16 0.40
N PRO A 54 8.66 -0.78 -0.22
CA PRO A 54 8.17 -0.60 -1.58
C PRO A 54 7.35 0.69 -1.72
N SER A 55 7.51 1.39 -2.84
CA SER A 55 6.71 2.56 -3.17
C SER A 55 5.75 2.25 -4.30
N ASN A 56 4.53 2.77 -4.21
CA ASN A 56 3.52 2.69 -5.27
C ASN A 56 3.38 4.04 -5.98
N HIS A 57 2.92 4.01 -7.22
CA HIS A 57 2.57 5.23 -7.93
C HIS A 57 1.29 5.84 -7.35
N ILE A 58 1.21 7.16 -7.42
CA ILE A 58 0.05 7.93 -7.01
C ILE A 58 -0.09 9.16 -7.89
N THR A 59 -1.31 9.53 -8.24
CA THR A 59 -1.61 10.77 -8.95
C THR A 59 -2.08 11.82 -7.96
N ILE A 60 -1.50 13.03 -8.02
CA ILE A 60 -1.86 14.13 -7.13
C ILE A 60 -2.17 15.36 -7.99
N ILE A 61 -3.38 15.89 -7.88
CA ILE A 61 -3.86 17.07 -8.60
C ILE A 61 -4.20 18.16 -7.59
N ALA A 62 -3.66 19.37 -7.81
CA ALA A 62 -4.07 20.54 -7.04
C ALA A 62 -5.37 21.10 -7.63
N LYS A 63 -6.44 21.16 -6.84
CA LYS A 63 -7.74 21.70 -7.26
C LYS A 63 -7.91 23.19 -6.95
N ASP A 64 -7.04 23.73 -6.08
CA ASP A 64 -7.07 25.12 -5.67
C ASP A 64 -5.69 25.62 -5.25
N TYR A 65 -5.59 26.88 -4.82
CA TYR A 65 -4.32 27.51 -4.41
C TYR A 65 -3.73 26.88 -3.15
N THR A 66 -4.56 26.40 -2.22
CA THR A 66 -4.13 25.68 -1.02
C THR A 66 -3.49 24.35 -1.42
N GLY A 67 -4.16 23.62 -2.31
CA GLY A 67 -3.64 22.38 -2.88
C GLY A 67 -2.33 22.59 -3.62
N LEU A 68 -2.19 23.66 -4.41
CA LEU A 68 -0.94 23.97 -5.10
C LEU A 68 0.23 24.19 -4.11
N LYS A 69 0.00 24.93 -3.02
CA LYS A 69 1.00 25.10 -1.95
C LYS A 69 1.37 23.78 -1.29
N ASN A 70 0.36 22.94 -1.00
CA ASN A 70 0.59 21.64 -0.40
C ASN A 70 1.31 20.68 -1.36
N LEU A 71 0.99 20.72 -2.66
CA LEU A 71 1.69 19.95 -3.68
C LEU A 71 3.18 20.32 -3.73
N TYR A 72 3.51 21.61 -3.72
CA TYR A 72 4.92 22.06 -3.68
C TYR A 72 5.66 21.57 -2.44
N LYS A 73 5.02 21.58 -1.25
CA LYS A 73 5.63 21.05 -0.03
C LYS A 73 5.90 19.55 -0.15
N LEU A 74 4.94 18.79 -0.70
CA LEU A 74 5.09 17.35 -0.91
C LEU A 74 6.21 17.04 -1.90
N ILE A 75 6.28 17.76 -3.03
CA ILE A 75 7.35 17.61 -4.02
C ILE A 75 8.70 17.95 -3.40
N SER A 76 8.82 19.04 -2.67
CA SER A 76 10.07 19.43 -2.00
C SER A 76 10.53 18.36 -1.02
N ALA A 77 9.64 17.91 -0.14
CA ALA A 77 9.95 16.85 0.81
C ALA A 77 10.34 15.53 0.11
N SER A 78 9.67 15.18 -0.98
CA SER A 78 9.97 13.95 -1.71
C SER A 78 11.37 13.94 -2.34
N HIS A 79 11.91 15.11 -2.67
CA HIS A 79 13.24 15.25 -3.27
C HIS A 79 14.34 15.50 -2.23
N ILE A 80 14.03 16.19 -1.14
CA ILE A 80 15.02 16.58 -0.12
C ILE A 80 15.12 15.54 0.97
N ASP A 81 13.98 15.11 1.53
CA ASP A 81 13.93 14.30 2.74
C ASP A 81 13.75 12.79 2.45
N TYR A 82 13.00 12.47 1.38
CA TYR A 82 12.55 11.09 1.11
C TYR A 82 12.99 10.54 -0.24
N PHE A 83 13.99 11.15 -0.89
CA PHE A 83 14.49 10.64 -2.15
C PHE A 83 15.29 9.35 -1.96
N TYR A 84 14.86 8.29 -2.68
CA TYR A 84 15.65 7.08 -2.82
C TYR A 84 15.34 6.41 -4.17
N LYS A 85 16.29 6.46 -5.10
CA LYS A 85 16.14 6.08 -6.52
C LYS A 85 15.12 6.94 -7.26
N ASN A 86 13.96 7.17 -6.65
CA ASN A 86 12.86 8.04 -7.12
C ASN A 86 12.37 8.90 -5.96
N PRO A 87 11.72 10.06 -6.24
CA PRO A 87 11.02 10.84 -5.23
C PRO A 87 9.92 10.01 -4.57
N ARG A 88 9.83 10.04 -3.24
CA ARG A 88 8.84 9.29 -2.46
C ARG A 88 8.10 10.21 -1.51
N ILE A 89 6.84 9.92 -1.27
CA ILE A 89 6.01 10.66 -0.32
C ILE A 89 5.45 9.66 0.70
N PRO A 90 5.81 9.77 1.99
CA PRO A 90 5.16 8.99 3.03
C PRO A 90 3.66 9.26 3.04
N LYS A 91 2.83 8.21 3.16
CA LYS A 91 1.36 8.34 3.20
C LYS A 91 0.89 9.28 4.32
N SER A 92 1.57 9.25 5.48
CA SER A 92 1.31 10.16 6.59
C SER A 92 1.56 11.63 6.24
N LEU A 93 2.61 11.93 5.47
CA LEU A 93 2.89 13.28 5.00
C LEU A 93 1.86 13.75 3.98
N LEU A 94 1.44 12.86 3.07
CA LEU A 94 0.37 13.14 2.12
C LEU A 94 -0.95 13.45 2.84
N ILE A 95 -1.32 12.66 3.84
CA ILE A 95 -2.53 12.91 4.66
C ILE A 95 -2.45 14.29 5.32
N LYS A 96 -1.30 14.65 5.90
CA LYS A 96 -1.09 15.95 6.57
C LYS A 96 -1.28 17.14 5.62
N HIS A 97 -0.97 16.97 4.34
CA HIS A 97 -1.03 18.03 3.33
C HIS A 97 -2.14 17.78 2.28
N ARG A 98 -3.18 17.00 2.62
CA ARG A 98 -4.23 16.59 1.67
C ARG A 98 -5.16 17.73 1.26
N GLU A 99 -5.30 18.77 2.08
CA GLU A 99 -6.20 19.87 1.81
C GLU A 99 -5.94 20.52 0.44
N GLY A 100 -7.00 20.69 -0.35
CA GLY A 100 -6.94 21.25 -1.69
C GLY A 100 -6.36 20.33 -2.77
N LEU A 101 -6.11 19.06 -2.45
CA LEU A 101 -5.64 18.05 -3.39
C LEU A 101 -6.74 17.04 -3.75
N LEU A 102 -6.66 16.51 -4.96
CA LEU A 102 -7.33 15.30 -5.41
C LEU A 102 -6.29 14.20 -5.60
N ILE A 103 -6.58 13.04 -5.05
CA ILE A 103 -5.68 11.90 -5.06
C ILE A 103 -6.28 10.79 -5.92
N GLY A 104 -5.56 10.40 -6.97
CA GLY A 104 -5.92 9.30 -7.87
C GLY A 104 -5.12 8.03 -7.58
N SER A 105 -5.70 6.88 -7.96
CA SER A 105 -5.11 5.56 -7.72
C SER A 105 -3.93 5.22 -8.63
N ALA A 106 -3.64 6.06 -9.60
CA ALA A 106 -2.61 5.91 -10.62
C ALA A 106 -2.75 4.63 -11.49
N CYS A 107 -1.61 4.16 -12.03
CA CYS A 107 -1.53 3.08 -13.01
C CYS A 107 -1.40 1.69 -12.36
N GLU A 108 -0.95 0.71 -13.16
CA GLU A 108 -0.69 -0.66 -12.70
C GLU A 108 0.34 -0.77 -11.56
N ALA A 109 1.22 0.23 -11.43
CA ALA A 109 2.16 0.33 -10.30
C ALA A 109 1.56 1.04 -9.08
N GLY A 110 0.29 1.42 -9.11
CA GLY A 110 -0.48 1.97 -7.99
C GLY A 110 -0.85 0.91 -6.95
N GLU A 111 -1.06 1.34 -5.71
CA GLU A 111 -1.38 0.44 -4.59
C GLU A 111 -2.64 -0.38 -4.84
N LEU A 112 -3.70 0.25 -5.38
CA LEU A 112 -4.98 -0.42 -5.64
C LEU A 112 -4.85 -1.51 -6.71
N TYR A 113 -4.23 -1.19 -7.85
CA TYR A 113 -4.04 -2.15 -8.93
C TYR A 113 -3.20 -3.35 -8.45
N GLN A 114 -2.13 -3.09 -7.69
CA GLN A 114 -1.29 -4.14 -7.11
C GLN A 114 -2.02 -4.99 -6.08
N ALA A 115 -2.96 -4.41 -5.31
CA ALA A 115 -3.81 -5.16 -4.38
C ALA A 115 -4.75 -6.13 -5.13
N VAL A 116 -5.36 -5.69 -6.21
CA VAL A 116 -6.21 -6.52 -7.08
C VAL A 116 -5.39 -7.66 -7.71
N LEU A 117 -4.20 -7.38 -8.26
CA LEU A 117 -3.31 -8.40 -8.82
C LEU A 117 -2.92 -9.47 -7.79
N ARG A 118 -2.67 -9.05 -6.55
CA ARG A 118 -2.31 -9.96 -5.44
C ARG A 118 -3.51 -10.65 -4.81
N ARG A 119 -4.72 -10.41 -5.34
CA ARG A 119 -5.98 -11.01 -4.85
C ARG A 119 -6.16 -10.82 -3.35
N LYS A 120 -5.91 -9.59 -2.86
CA LYS A 120 -6.19 -9.23 -1.48
C LYS A 120 -7.68 -9.38 -1.18
N SER A 121 -8.04 -9.46 0.10
CA SER A 121 -9.44 -9.52 0.52
C SER A 121 -10.20 -8.25 0.12
N ASP A 122 -11.52 -8.37 -0.03
CA ASP A 122 -12.38 -7.24 -0.39
C ASP A 122 -12.27 -6.11 0.64
N ASP A 123 -12.20 -6.43 1.92
CA ASP A 123 -12.05 -5.44 3.00
C ASP A 123 -10.74 -4.65 2.86
N GLU A 124 -9.62 -5.32 2.59
CA GLU A 124 -8.33 -4.64 2.36
C GLU A 124 -8.35 -3.76 1.10
N ILE A 125 -8.99 -4.25 0.03
CA ILE A 125 -9.14 -3.51 -1.23
C ILE A 125 -10.00 -2.27 -1.01
N ASP A 126 -11.09 -2.37 -0.26
CA ASP A 126 -11.98 -1.27 0.03
C ASP A 126 -11.33 -0.23 0.95
N GLU A 127 -10.52 -0.65 1.93
CA GLU A 127 -9.70 0.27 2.72
C GLU A 127 -8.72 1.06 1.85
N ILE A 128 -8.04 0.39 0.91
CA ILE A 128 -7.14 1.03 -0.05
C ILE A 128 -7.91 1.98 -0.97
N ALA A 129 -9.04 1.55 -1.53
CA ALA A 129 -9.86 2.36 -2.44
C ALA A 129 -10.40 3.63 -1.77
N ASN A 130 -10.79 3.54 -0.49
CA ASN A 130 -11.30 4.66 0.27
C ASN A 130 -10.29 5.78 0.50
N PHE A 131 -8.99 5.48 0.38
CA PHE A 131 -7.94 6.50 0.46
C PHE A 131 -7.98 7.49 -0.70
N TYR A 132 -8.42 7.07 -1.89
CA TYR A 132 -8.42 7.87 -3.12
C TYR A 132 -9.69 8.70 -3.27
N ASP A 133 -9.59 9.83 -3.98
CA ASP A 133 -10.73 10.67 -4.35
C ASP A 133 -11.40 10.13 -5.62
N TYR A 134 -10.61 9.58 -6.54
CA TYR A 134 -11.05 8.92 -7.76
C TYR A 134 -10.15 7.72 -8.11
N ILE A 135 -10.65 6.81 -8.92
CA ILE A 135 -9.95 5.59 -9.30
C ILE A 135 -9.66 5.60 -10.80
N GLU A 136 -8.41 5.42 -11.16
CA GLU A 136 -7.96 5.43 -12.55
C GLU A 136 -8.08 4.06 -13.19
N VAL A 137 -8.55 4.04 -14.44
CA VAL A 137 -8.67 2.84 -15.27
C VAL A 137 -7.94 3.09 -16.58
N MET A 138 -6.91 2.30 -16.85
CA MET A 138 -6.10 2.43 -18.07
C MET A 138 -6.59 1.51 -19.17
N PRO A 139 -6.43 1.90 -20.46
CA PRO A 139 -6.64 1.00 -21.57
C PRO A 139 -5.79 -0.27 -21.44
N THR A 140 -6.32 -1.42 -21.82
CA THR A 140 -5.59 -2.70 -21.74
C THR A 140 -4.26 -2.66 -22.50
N SER A 141 -4.21 -1.90 -23.61
CA SER A 141 -3.01 -1.71 -24.42
C SER A 141 -1.81 -1.17 -23.63
N ASN A 142 -2.05 -0.29 -22.64
CA ASN A 142 -1.00 0.26 -21.80
C ASN A 142 -0.34 -0.83 -20.93
N ASN A 143 -1.10 -1.87 -20.61
CA ASN A 143 -0.69 -2.94 -19.71
C ASN A 143 -0.29 -4.24 -20.46
N ASN A 144 -0.20 -4.24 -21.79
CA ASN A 144 0.19 -5.40 -22.59
C ASN A 144 1.59 -5.94 -22.25
N PHE A 145 2.46 -5.12 -21.69
CA PHE A 145 3.76 -5.56 -21.20
C PHE A 145 3.65 -6.58 -20.05
N MET A 146 2.55 -6.57 -19.30
CA MET A 146 2.30 -7.50 -18.21
C MET A 146 2.07 -8.92 -18.72
N ILE A 147 1.44 -9.06 -19.90
CA ILE A 147 1.29 -10.35 -20.60
C ILE A 147 2.68 -10.86 -21.02
N ARG A 148 3.51 -9.99 -21.62
CA ARG A 148 4.88 -10.35 -22.02
C ARG A 148 5.79 -10.76 -20.86
N LYS A 149 5.52 -10.21 -19.65
CA LYS A 149 6.24 -10.54 -18.41
C LYS A 149 5.62 -11.70 -17.64
N ASN A 150 4.58 -12.35 -18.17
CA ASN A 150 3.82 -13.42 -17.50
C ASN A 150 3.24 -13.01 -16.14
N SER A 151 3.01 -11.72 -15.91
CA SER A 151 2.34 -11.21 -14.70
C SER A 151 0.82 -11.33 -14.81
N VAL A 152 0.30 -11.37 -16.03
CA VAL A 152 -1.11 -11.57 -16.41
C VAL A 152 -1.10 -12.52 -17.60
N LYS A 153 -2.10 -13.39 -17.68
CA LYS A 153 -2.17 -14.47 -18.66
C LYS A 153 -2.40 -13.96 -20.08
N ASP A 154 -3.40 -13.12 -20.26
CA ASP A 154 -3.89 -12.66 -21.55
C ASP A 154 -4.65 -11.33 -21.45
N GLU A 155 -5.13 -10.83 -22.59
CA GLU A 155 -5.90 -9.59 -22.65
C GLU A 155 -7.26 -9.70 -21.93
N ILE A 156 -7.86 -10.89 -21.89
CA ILE A 156 -9.14 -11.12 -21.19
C ILE A 156 -8.94 -10.90 -19.69
N GLU A 157 -7.82 -11.34 -19.14
CA GLU A 157 -7.49 -11.11 -17.73
C GLU A 157 -7.26 -9.62 -17.46
N LEU A 158 -6.59 -8.87 -18.36
CA LEU A 158 -6.48 -7.40 -18.26
C LEU A 158 -7.83 -6.71 -18.25
N GLN A 159 -8.75 -7.12 -19.14
CA GLN A 159 -10.13 -6.60 -19.17
C GLN A 159 -10.88 -6.92 -17.88
N THR A 160 -10.67 -8.13 -17.33
CA THR A 160 -11.29 -8.55 -16.07
C THR A 160 -10.78 -7.70 -14.90
N ILE A 161 -9.47 -7.42 -14.86
CA ILE A 161 -8.88 -6.52 -13.83
C ILE A 161 -9.49 -5.13 -13.95
N ASN A 162 -9.58 -4.56 -15.16
CA ASN A 162 -10.18 -3.25 -15.37
C ASN A 162 -11.65 -3.21 -14.91
N LYS A 163 -12.43 -4.25 -15.23
CA LYS A 163 -13.81 -4.37 -14.75
C LYS A 163 -13.86 -4.43 -13.22
N THR A 164 -13.01 -5.25 -12.60
CA THR A 164 -12.91 -5.34 -11.14
C THR A 164 -12.61 -3.98 -10.52
N ILE A 165 -11.67 -3.20 -11.08
CA ILE A 165 -11.32 -1.86 -10.60
C ILE A 165 -12.51 -0.90 -10.72
N ILE A 166 -13.28 -0.98 -11.83
CA ILE A 166 -14.50 -0.19 -11.99
C ILE A 166 -15.55 -0.57 -10.93
N ASP A 167 -15.76 -1.86 -10.70
CA ASP A 167 -16.71 -2.37 -9.70
C ASP A 167 -16.30 -1.92 -8.28
N ILE A 168 -15.00 -1.94 -7.97
CA ILE A 168 -14.45 -1.41 -6.71
C ILE A 168 -14.73 0.09 -6.57
N ALA A 169 -14.51 0.87 -7.64
CA ALA A 169 -14.80 2.31 -7.62
C ALA A 169 -16.27 2.56 -7.30
N ILE A 170 -17.18 1.88 -8.01
CA ILE A 170 -18.64 2.06 -7.86
C ILE A 170 -19.09 1.68 -6.44
N ARG A 171 -18.67 0.51 -5.91
CA ARG A 171 -19.08 0.07 -4.57
C ARG A 171 -18.56 0.97 -3.46
N ASN A 172 -17.43 1.66 -3.67
CA ASN A 172 -16.85 2.60 -2.72
C ASN A 172 -17.26 4.07 -2.98
N ASN A 173 -18.28 4.32 -3.82
CA ASN A 173 -18.73 5.66 -4.20
C ASN A 173 -17.61 6.55 -4.76
N LYS A 174 -16.66 5.97 -5.50
CA LYS A 174 -15.60 6.69 -6.21
C LYS A 174 -15.92 6.79 -7.68
N ILE A 175 -15.42 7.83 -8.33
CA ILE A 175 -15.57 8.02 -9.77
C ILE A 175 -14.47 7.22 -10.47
N PRO A 176 -14.81 6.25 -11.34
CA PRO A 176 -13.82 5.64 -12.23
C PRO A 176 -13.50 6.62 -13.36
N VAL A 177 -12.22 6.88 -13.59
CA VAL A 177 -11.71 7.82 -14.59
C VAL A 177 -10.82 7.07 -15.57
N ALA A 178 -11.16 7.15 -16.86
CA ALA A 178 -10.29 6.63 -17.92
C ALA A 178 -9.10 7.58 -18.13
N THR A 179 -7.87 7.04 -18.09
CA THR A 179 -6.62 7.84 -18.20
C THR A 179 -5.65 7.22 -19.21
#